data_38106af36f45cb96a2378ef0df1a3dc8
#
_entry.id   38106af36f45cb96a2378ef0df1a3dc8
#
_cell.length_a   1.000
_cell.length_b   1.000
_cell.length_c   1.000
_cell.angle_alpha   90.00
_cell.angle_beta   90.00
_cell.angle_gamma   90.00
#
_symmetry.space_group_name_H-M   'P 1'
#
loop_
_entity.id
_entity.type
_entity.pdbx_description
1 polymer ?
#
loop_
_entity_poly.entity_id
_entity_poly.type
_entity_poly.pdbx_seq_one_letter_code
_entity_poly.pdbx_strand_id
1 'polypeptide(L)'
;MPRMVKCGLIQASNACSVEEPIEKIKHENIVKNLAFIEQAATQGVQIVCMQEVFTTPYFCAEQEPRWYESVEKIPDGPTVKLMQEVAKKHSMVVIVPIYEEEITGVYYNTAAVIDADGKYLGKYRKNHIPHTKPGFWEKYYFKPGNLGYPTFETAFARIGVYICYDRHFPEGARALGLNGAEIVFNPSATVAGLSEYLWELEQPAHAVANGYFVGAINRVGHEQPWDIGEFYGKSYFCNPRGKIIAQASRDSDELVVADLDLDQIREVRNVWQFYRDRRPETYDALVKE
;
A
#
# COMPACT_ATOMS: atom_id res chain seq x y z
N MET A 1 13.39 4.20 -26.48
CA MET A 1 13.90 4.59 -25.14
C MET A 1 13.20 3.71 -24.12
N PRO A 2 13.86 3.24 -23.06
CA PRO A 2 13.23 2.42 -22.04
C PRO A 2 12.09 3.18 -21.34
N ARG A 3 11.05 2.47 -20.95
CA ARG A 3 9.89 3.01 -20.21
C ARG A 3 10.25 3.15 -18.74
N MET A 4 10.98 4.21 -18.39
CA MET A 4 11.40 4.48 -17.02
C MET A 4 10.29 5.19 -16.25
N VAL A 5 9.95 4.68 -15.05
CA VAL A 5 9.03 5.32 -14.12
C VAL A 5 9.71 5.45 -12.75
N LYS A 6 9.81 6.69 -12.28
CA LYS A 6 10.39 6.97 -10.96
C LYS A 6 9.29 6.89 -9.89
N CYS A 7 9.44 5.96 -8.96
CA CYS A 7 8.48 5.72 -7.89
C CYS A 7 9.07 6.03 -6.51
N GLY A 8 8.19 6.44 -5.59
CA GLY A 8 8.52 6.73 -4.19
C GLY A 8 7.66 5.97 -3.21
N LEU A 9 8.25 5.52 -2.10
CA LEU A 9 7.57 4.94 -0.96
C LEU A 9 7.85 5.79 0.26
N ILE A 10 6.81 6.21 0.97
CA ILE A 10 6.96 6.96 2.22
C ILE A 10 6.87 6.00 3.40
N GLN A 11 8.01 5.74 4.02
CA GLN A 11 8.12 5.05 5.29
C GLN A 11 8.10 6.08 6.40
N ALA A 12 7.09 6.05 7.28
CA ALA A 12 7.00 7.04 8.35
C ALA A 12 6.48 6.44 9.66
N SER A 13 6.97 6.99 10.77
CA SER A 13 6.43 6.80 12.11
C SER A 13 5.18 7.66 12.31
N ASN A 14 4.35 7.32 13.30
CA ASN A 14 3.25 8.19 13.75
C ASN A 14 3.80 9.56 14.20
N ALA A 15 3.10 10.64 13.86
CA ALA A 15 3.62 12.00 14.02
C ALA A 15 3.43 12.58 15.42
N CYS A 16 2.49 12.06 16.23
CA CYS A 16 2.20 12.57 17.59
C CYS A 16 1.67 11.46 18.49
N SER A 17 1.41 11.77 19.76
CA SER A 17 0.83 10.81 20.71
C SER A 17 -0.54 10.32 20.25
N VAL A 18 -0.82 9.04 20.47
CA VAL A 18 -2.14 8.43 20.21
C VAL A 18 -3.23 8.96 21.14
N GLU A 19 -2.86 9.61 22.24
CA GLU A 19 -3.80 10.20 23.22
C GLU A 19 -4.36 11.56 22.76
N GLU A 20 -3.77 12.17 21.75
CA GLU A 20 -4.24 13.44 21.19
C GLU A 20 -5.63 13.30 20.56
N PRO A 21 -6.37 14.41 20.38
CA PRO A 21 -7.62 14.41 19.62
C PRO A 21 -7.43 13.87 18.20
N ILE A 22 -8.39 13.10 17.71
CA ILE A 22 -8.34 12.45 16.37
C ILE A 22 -8.00 13.44 15.27
N GLU A 23 -8.62 14.61 15.25
CA GLU A 23 -8.36 15.65 14.25
C GLU A 23 -6.90 16.14 14.28
N LYS A 24 -6.29 16.25 15.46
CA LYS A 24 -4.87 16.62 15.60
C LYS A 24 -3.98 15.50 15.09
N ILE A 25 -4.28 14.25 15.46
CA ILE A 25 -3.53 13.07 14.98
C ILE A 25 -3.54 13.02 13.47
N LYS A 26 -4.71 13.16 12.84
CA LYS A 26 -4.85 13.17 11.38
C LYS A 26 -4.05 14.32 10.76
N HIS A 27 -4.19 15.52 11.30
CA HIS A 27 -3.49 16.71 10.80
C HIS A 27 -1.97 16.53 10.81
N GLU A 28 -1.39 16.12 11.94
CA GLU A 28 0.07 15.96 12.08
C GLU A 28 0.62 14.87 11.16
N ASN A 29 -0.08 13.74 11.04
CA ASN A 29 0.32 12.68 10.11
C ASN A 29 0.22 13.13 8.65
N ILE A 30 -0.82 13.87 8.28
CA ILE A 30 -0.94 14.43 6.93
C ILE A 30 0.20 15.43 6.66
N VAL A 31 0.47 16.35 7.58
CA VAL A 31 1.57 17.35 7.44
C VAL A 31 2.92 16.66 7.26
N LYS A 32 3.21 15.63 8.07
CA LYS A 32 4.43 14.83 7.93
C LYS A 32 4.55 14.20 6.54
N ASN A 33 3.50 13.54 6.07
CA ASN A 33 3.51 12.88 4.76
C ASN A 33 3.57 13.90 3.60
N LEU A 34 2.95 15.06 3.72
CA LEU A 34 3.07 16.14 2.73
C LEU A 34 4.52 16.59 2.56
N ALA A 35 5.30 16.69 3.64
CA ALA A 35 6.71 17.04 3.56
C ALA A 35 7.52 16.00 2.74
N PHE A 36 7.22 14.71 2.90
CA PHE A 36 7.82 13.66 2.06
C PHE A 36 7.34 13.70 0.61
N ILE A 37 6.08 14.05 0.35
CA ILE A 37 5.57 14.22 -1.02
C ILE A 37 6.27 15.40 -1.71
N GLU A 38 6.47 16.52 -1.02
CA GLU A 38 7.26 17.66 -1.54
C GLU A 38 8.71 17.22 -1.84
N GLN A 39 9.34 16.46 -0.94
CA GLN A 39 10.66 15.89 -1.19
C GLN A 39 10.65 14.95 -2.41
N ALA A 40 9.65 14.10 -2.56
CA ALA A 40 9.48 13.23 -3.72
C ALA A 40 9.36 14.03 -5.02
N ALA A 41 8.60 15.12 -5.01
CA ALA A 41 8.44 16.00 -6.16
C ALA A 41 9.77 16.64 -6.58
N THR A 42 10.60 17.09 -5.62
CA THR A 42 11.93 17.65 -5.94
C THR A 42 12.89 16.62 -6.56
N GLN A 43 12.67 15.33 -6.30
CA GLN A 43 13.43 14.21 -6.90
C GLN A 43 12.84 13.71 -8.20
N GLY A 44 11.75 14.30 -8.69
CA GLY A 44 11.09 13.92 -9.93
C GLY A 44 10.33 12.58 -9.83
N VAL A 45 9.86 12.22 -8.64
CA VAL A 45 9.00 11.04 -8.44
C VAL A 45 7.68 11.23 -9.17
N GLN A 46 7.25 10.20 -9.90
CA GLN A 46 6.05 10.20 -10.72
C GLN A 46 4.87 9.47 -10.05
N ILE A 47 5.16 8.46 -9.22
CA ILE A 47 4.16 7.70 -8.45
C ILE A 47 4.64 7.59 -7.02
N VAL A 48 3.83 8.00 -6.04
CA VAL A 48 4.15 7.88 -4.62
C VAL A 48 3.07 7.11 -3.87
N CYS A 49 3.50 6.29 -2.89
CA CYS A 49 2.59 5.55 -2.00
C CYS A 49 2.99 5.75 -0.54
N MET A 50 1.99 6.03 0.31
CA MET A 50 2.15 6.11 1.76
C MET A 50 1.88 4.76 2.43
N GLN A 51 2.24 4.61 3.72
CA GLN A 51 1.95 3.41 4.49
C GLN A 51 0.45 3.22 4.75
N GLU A 52 0.05 2.02 5.16
CA GLU A 52 -1.33 1.65 5.50
C GLU A 52 -1.92 2.59 6.56
N VAL A 53 -3.16 3.07 6.35
CA VAL A 53 -3.91 4.02 7.21
C VAL A 53 -3.05 5.18 7.72
N PHE A 54 -2.32 5.81 6.80
CA PHE A 54 -1.25 6.78 7.10
C PHE A 54 -1.70 8.01 7.90
N THR A 55 -2.99 8.31 7.93
CA THR A 55 -3.55 9.46 8.65
C THR A 55 -3.65 9.24 10.17
N THR A 56 -3.45 7.99 10.62
CA THR A 56 -3.59 7.59 12.02
C THR A 56 -2.44 6.69 12.46
N PRO A 57 -2.21 6.53 13.77
CA PRO A 57 -1.45 5.38 14.26
C PRO A 57 -2.15 4.09 13.88
N TYR A 58 -1.49 2.94 14.08
CA TYR A 58 -2.12 1.64 13.84
C TYR A 58 -3.11 1.28 14.97
N PHE A 59 -4.21 1.99 15.01
CA PHE A 59 -5.22 1.92 16.06
C PHE A 59 -5.84 0.53 16.25
N CYS A 60 -5.65 -0.38 15.30
CA CYS A 60 -6.12 -1.77 15.43
C CYS A 60 -5.38 -2.56 16.52
N ALA A 61 -4.39 -1.95 17.19
CA ALA A 61 -3.75 -2.47 18.38
C ALA A 61 -4.74 -2.60 19.57
N GLU A 62 -5.82 -1.83 19.57
CA GLU A 62 -6.90 -1.85 20.56
C GLU A 62 -8.27 -1.96 19.89
N GLN A 63 -9.34 -2.09 20.68
CA GLN A 63 -10.73 -2.19 20.20
C GLN A 63 -11.56 -1.05 20.83
N GLU A 64 -11.22 0.20 20.46
CA GLU A 64 -11.82 1.40 21.03
C GLU A 64 -12.66 2.15 20.00
N PRO A 65 -13.95 2.43 20.33
CA PRO A 65 -14.89 3.11 19.42
C PRO A 65 -14.44 4.50 18.97
N ARG A 66 -13.57 5.18 19.71
CA ARG A 66 -13.06 6.52 19.35
C ARG A 66 -12.46 6.57 17.95
N TRP A 67 -11.89 5.46 17.45
CA TRP A 67 -11.26 5.42 16.15
C TRP A 67 -12.24 5.46 14.99
N TYR A 68 -13.53 5.21 15.21
CA TYR A 68 -14.57 5.46 14.22
C TYR A 68 -14.71 6.94 13.84
N GLU A 69 -14.20 7.87 14.67
CA GLU A 69 -14.17 9.30 14.34
C GLU A 69 -13.11 9.65 13.27
N SER A 70 -12.15 8.74 13.00
CA SER A 70 -11.09 8.97 12.02
C SER A 70 -11.48 8.63 10.59
N VAL A 71 -12.65 8.04 10.36
CA VAL A 71 -13.11 7.60 9.03
C VAL A 71 -13.39 8.76 8.08
N GLU A 72 -13.24 8.49 6.79
CA GLU A 72 -13.60 9.46 5.75
C GLU A 72 -14.33 8.78 4.58
N LYS A 73 -15.21 9.51 3.93
CA LYS A 73 -15.80 9.06 2.66
C LYS A 73 -14.79 9.17 1.51
N ILE A 74 -14.78 8.20 0.62
CA ILE A 74 -13.95 8.22 -0.58
C ILE A 74 -14.86 8.25 -1.81
N PRO A 75 -14.70 9.26 -2.72
CA PRO A 75 -13.60 10.25 -2.79
C PRO A 75 -13.86 11.56 -2.04
N ASP A 76 -15.00 11.77 -1.43
CA ASP A 76 -15.48 13.10 -1.01
C ASP A 76 -14.88 13.62 0.31
N GLY A 77 -14.12 12.80 1.02
CA GLY A 77 -13.47 13.15 2.27
C GLY A 77 -12.33 14.17 2.11
N PRO A 78 -12.00 14.88 3.20
CA PRO A 78 -11.02 15.97 3.15
C PRO A 78 -9.62 15.51 2.74
N THR A 79 -9.17 14.31 3.19
CA THR A 79 -7.84 13.81 2.86
C THR A 79 -7.72 13.50 1.36
N VAL A 80 -8.70 12.84 0.75
CA VAL A 80 -8.65 12.53 -0.68
C VAL A 80 -8.68 13.81 -1.51
N LYS A 81 -9.52 14.78 -1.15
CA LYS A 81 -9.58 16.09 -1.84
C LYS A 81 -8.24 16.84 -1.74
N LEU A 82 -7.63 16.88 -0.57
CA LEU A 82 -6.30 17.47 -0.40
C LEU A 82 -5.27 16.77 -1.30
N MET A 83 -5.27 15.43 -1.33
CA MET A 83 -4.32 14.68 -2.14
C MET A 83 -4.59 14.81 -3.66
N GLN A 84 -5.82 15.10 -4.08
CA GLN A 84 -6.11 15.47 -5.48
C GLN A 84 -5.43 16.79 -5.88
N GLU A 85 -5.47 17.80 -5.01
CA GLU A 85 -4.77 19.07 -5.25
C GLU A 85 -3.25 18.87 -5.25
N VAL A 86 -2.73 18.05 -4.35
CA VAL A 86 -1.30 17.71 -4.25
C VAL A 86 -0.83 16.95 -5.50
N ALA A 87 -1.57 15.94 -5.93
CA ALA A 87 -1.29 15.18 -7.15
C ALA A 87 -1.20 16.09 -8.38
N LYS A 88 -2.20 16.95 -8.54
CA LYS A 88 -2.25 17.94 -9.63
C LYS A 88 -1.09 18.94 -9.56
N LYS A 89 -0.81 19.47 -8.36
CA LYS A 89 0.27 20.47 -8.15
C LYS A 89 1.62 19.92 -8.59
N HIS A 90 1.90 18.65 -8.29
CA HIS A 90 3.19 18.02 -8.56
C HIS A 90 3.22 17.16 -9.82
N SER A 91 2.09 17.04 -10.55
CA SER A 91 1.94 16.12 -11.68
C SER A 91 2.36 14.69 -11.31
N MET A 92 1.92 14.21 -10.13
CA MET A 92 2.33 12.96 -9.51
C MET A 92 1.12 12.10 -9.20
N VAL A 93 1.18 10.81 -9.49
CA VAL A 93 0.20 9.81 -9.03
C VAL A 93 0.37 9.60 -7.54
N VAL A 94 -0.73 9.68 -6.78
CA VAL A 94 -0.71 9.52 -5.32
C VAL A 94 -1.61 8.37 -4.90
N ILE A 95 -1.05 7.38 -4.18
CA ILE A 95 -1.79 6.28 -3.59
C ILE A 95 -2.02 6.60 -2.11
N VAL A 96 -3.28 6.67 -1.69
CA VAL A 96 -3.76 7.25 -0.43
C VAL A 96 -4.44 6.18 0.43
N PRO A 97 -3.69 5.44 1.27
CA PRO A 97 -4.25 4.42 2.16
C PRO A 97 -4.88 5.06 3.41
N ILE A 98 -6.20 4.98 3.54
CA ILE A 98 -6.95 5.58 4.67
C ILE A 98 -8.08 4.69 5.17
N TYR A 99 -8.68 5.05 6.31
CA TYR A 99 -9.85 4.42 6.88
C TYR A 99 -11.13 5.00 6.23
N GLU A 100 -11.84 4.15 5.48
CA GLU A 100 -13.02 4.53 4.70
C GLU A 100 -14.32 4.29 5.44
N GLU A 101 -15.25 5.27 5.40
CA GLU A 101 -16.68 5.07 5.64
C GLU A 101 -17.42 4.93 4.31
N GLU A 102 -18.06 3.80 4.05
CA GLU A 102 -19.01 3.65 2.95
C GLU A 102 -20.38 4.22 3.34
N ILE A 103 -20.92 3.73 4.44
CA ILE A 103 -22.05 4.26 5.18
C ILE A 103 -21.75 4.09 6.66
N THR A 104 -22.43 4.84 7.52
CA THR A 104 -22.24 4.73 8.96
C THR A 104 -22.42 3.28 9.45
N GLY A 105 -21.40 2.73 10.10
CA GLY A 105 -21.34 1.35 10.56
C GLY A 105 -20.77 0.36 9.55
N VAL A 106 -20.35 0.82 8.35
CA VAL A 106 -19.68 -0.01 7.33
C VAL A 106 -18.38 0.63 6.89
N TYR A 107 -17.28 0.08 7.36
CA TYR A 107 -15.96 0.66 7.21
C TYR A 107 -14.97 -0.28 6.54
N TYR A 108 -13.98 0.28 5.85
CA TYR A 108 -12.96 -0.47 5.12
C TYR A 108 -11.57 0.13 5.31
N ASN A 109 -10.57 -0.73 5.26
CA ASN A 109 -9.19 -0.34 5.04
C ASN A 109 -9.00 -0.18 3.53
N THR A 110 -8.75 1.05 3.07
CA THR A 110 -8.88 1.40 1.65
C THR A 110 -7.73 2.24 1.16
N ALA A 111 -7.28 2.00 -0.05
CA ALA A 111 -6.36 2.88 -0.76
C ALA A 111 -7.06 3.53 -1.95
N ALA A 112 -7.17 4.85 -1.93
CA ALA A 112 -7.61 5.64 -3.07
C ALA A 112 -6.43 5.87 -4.03
N VAL A 113 -6.70 5.88 -5.33
CA VAL A 113 -5.71 6.15 -6.38
C VAL A 113 -6.08 7.43 -7.10
N ILE A 114 -5.15 8.37 -7.13
CA ILE A 114 -5.30 9.69 -7.73
C ILE A 114 -4.24 9.84 -8.82
N ASP A 115 -4.66 10.21 -10.03
CA ASP A 115 -3.76 10.41 -11.16
C ASP A 115 -3.01 11.76 -11.08
N ALA A 116 -2.00 11.90 -11.91
CA ALA A 116 -1.11 13.06 -11.99
C ALA A 116 -1.80 14.40 -12.31
N ASP A 117 -3.00 14.35 -12.87
CA ASP A 117 -3.85 15.54 -13.12
C ASP A 117 -4.79 15.87 -11.94
N GLY A 118 -4.73 15.10 -10.85
CA GLY A 118 -5.61 15.20 -9.68
C GLY A 118 -6.92 14.43 -9.80
N LYS A 119 -7.12 13.68 -10.88
CA LYS A 119 -8.34 12.88 -11.07
C LYS A 119 -8.34 11.66 -10.16
N TYR A 120 -9.42 11.46 -9.41
CA TYR A 120 -9.66 10.21 -8.70
C TYR A 120 -9.95 9.08 -9.70
N LEU A 121 -9.12 8.03 -9.70
CA LEU A 121 -9.25 6.89 -10.61
C LEU A 121 -10.09 5.74 -10.03
N GLY A 122 -10.18 5.66 -8.72
CA GLY A 122 -10.86 4.59 -8.01
C GLY A 122 -10.14 4.20 -6.73
N LYS A 123 -10.56 3.08 -6.15
CA LYS A 123 -10.03 2.59 -4.86
C LYS A 123 -9.91 1.08 -4.82
N TYR A 124 -9.00 0.60 -3.98
CA TYR A 124 -8.89 -0.79 -3.56
C TYR A 124 -9.28 -0.89 -2.09
N ARG A 125 -10.11 -1.87 -1.72
CA ARG A 125 -10.46 -2.22 -0.35
C ARG A 125 -9.75 -3.52 0.03
N LYS A 126 -9.02 -3.51 1.14
CA LYS A 126 -8.30 -4.69 1.66
C LYS A 126 -9.23 -5.90 1.76
N ASN A 127 -8.89 -6.97 1.03
CA ASN A 127 -9.75 -8.15 0.96
C ASN A 127 -9.59 -9.05 2.19
N HIS A 128 -8.37 -9.22 2.68
CA HIS A 128 -8.08 -10.12 3.79
C HIS A 128 -7.81 -9.32 5.06
N ILE A 129 -8.67 -9.50 6.05
CA ILE A 129 -8.63 -8.74 7.31
C ILE A 129 -8.09 -9.62 8.41
N PRO A 130 -6.89 -9.35 8.98
CA PRO A 130 -6.34 -10.12 10.08
C PRO A 130 -7.11 -9.95 11.37
N HIS A 131 -7.02 -10.96 12.24
CA HIS A 131 -7.48 -10.88 13.62
C HIS A 131 -6.62 -11.80 14.48
N THR A 132 -5.47 -11.31 14.91
CA THR A 132 -4.47 -12.12 15.62
C THR A 132 -3.70 -11.32 16.66
N LYS A 133 -3.12 -12.05 17.63
CA LYS A 133 -2.20 -11.46 18.61
C LYS A 133 -0.89 -11.00 17.90
N PRO A 134 -0.16 -10.04 18.50
CA PRO A 134 -0.40 -9.40 19.80
C PRO A 134 -1.44 -8.28 19.79
N GLY A 135 -1.78 -7.67 18.66
CA GLY A 135 -2.70 -6.53 18.56
C GLY A 135 -3.08 -6.20 17.12
N PHE A 136 -3.50 -7.20 16.33
CA PHE A 136 -3.99 -7.01 14.97
C PHE A 136 -5.49 -7.29 14.92
N TRP A 137 -6.27 -6.43 15.63
CA TRP A 137 -7.71 -6.61 15.82
C TRP A 137 -8.53 -5.93 14.71
N GLU A 138 -8.05 -6.00 13.46
CA GLU A 138 -8.64 -5.30 12.32
C GLU A 138 -10.10 -5.70 12.04
N LYS A 139 -10.52 -6.92 12.34
CA LYS A 139 -11.92 -7.34 12.18
C LYS A 139 -12.92 -6.59 13.08
N TYR A 140 -12.45 -5.89 14.10
CA TYR A 140 -13.28 -5.00 14.91
C TYR A 140 -13.68 -3.74 14.11
N TYR A 141 -12.82 -3.28 13.22
CA TYR A 141 -12.99 -2.02 12.50
C TYR A 141 -13.40 -2.22 11.03
N PHE A 142 -12.85 -3.21 10.35
CA PHE A 142 -12.94 -3.31 8.90
C PHE A 142 -13.75 -4.51 8.44
N LYS A 143 -14.63 -4.23 7.49
CA LYS A 143 -15.26 -5.26 6.66
C LYS A 143 -14.28 -5.71 5.57
N PRO A 144 -14.26 -6.99 5.19
CA PRO A 144 -13.52 -7.47 4.02
C PRO A 144 -13.91 -6.71 2.76
N GLY A 145 -12.91 -6.42 1.92
CA GLY A 145 -13.10 -5.73 0.64
C GLY A 145 -14.08 -6.44 -0.29
N ASN A 146 -14.75 -5.69 -1.13
CA ASN A 146 -15.81 -6.17 -2.04
C ASN A 146 -15.64 -5.67 -3.48
N LEU A 147 -14.45 -5.15 -3.81
CA LEU A 147 -14.14 -4.59 -5.15
C LEU A 147 -13.27 -5.52 -5.99
N GLY A 148 -12.94 -6.71 -5.48
CA GLY A 148 -11.98 -7.60 -6.12
C GLY A 148 -10.57 -7.02 -6.15
N TYR A 149 -9.87 -7.19 -7.26
CA TYR A 149 -8.48 -6.77 -7.46
C TYR A 149 -8.37 -5.82 -8.66
N PRO A 150 -8.90 -4.59 -8.57
CA PRO A 150 -8.82 -3.63 -9.66
C PRO A 150 -7.39 -3.19 -9.91
N THR A 151 -7.10 -2.85 -11.16
CA THR A 151 -5.90 -2.12 -11.56
C THR A 151 -6.29 -0.75 -12.10
N PHE A 152 -5.39 0.21 -11.97
CA PHE A 152 -5.64 1.59 -12.31
C PHE A 152 -4.66 2.02 -13.41
N GLU A 153 -5.20 2.47 -14.54
CA GLU A 153 -4.41 3.07 -15.61
C GLU A 153 -4.07 4.49 -15.18
N THR A 154 -2.80 4.76 -14.96
CA THR A 154 -2.32 6.10 -14.58
C THR A 154 -1.52 6.73 -15.71
N ALA A 155 -1.16 8.00 -15.56
CA ALA A 155 -0.33 8.71 -16.54
C ALA A 155 1.01 8.01 -16.83
N PHE A 156 1.52 7.15 -15.93
CA PHE A 156 2.87 6.58 -16.04
C PHE A 156 2.92 5.06 -16.16
N ALA A 157 2.00 4.36 -15.49
CA ALA A 157 1.95 2.89 -15.44
C ALA A 157 0.57 2.39 -15.05
N ARG A 158 0.28 1.11 -15.36
CA ARG A 158 -0.87 0.42 -14.77
C ARG A 158 -0.48 -0.15 -13.41
N ILE A 159 -1.13 0.35 -12.37
CA ILE A 159 -0.80 -0.03 -11.00
C ILE A 159 -1.89 -0.88 -10.35
N GLY A 160 -1.49 -1.73 -9.40
CA GLY A 160 -2.37 -2.42 -8.47
C GLY A 160 -2.02 -2.04 -7.03
N VAL A 161 -2.98 -2.23 -6.13
CA VAL A 161 -2.77 -2.09 -4.69
C VAL A 161 -3.17 -3.38 -3.99
N TYR A 162 -2.36 -3.76 -2.99
CA TYR A 162 -2.50 -5.02 -2.25
C TYR A 162 -2.10 -4.75 -0.80
N ILE A 163 -3.06 -4.57 0.11
CA ILE A 163 -2.79 -3.95 1.42
C ILE A 163 -2.34 -4.99 2.45
N CYS A 164 -1.13 -4.81 2.99
CA CYS A 164 -0.58 -5.44 4.20
C CYS A 164 -0.79 -6.98 4.22
N TYR A 165 -1.72 -7.48 5.01
CA TYR A 165 -2.04 -8.91 5.19
C TYR A 165 -2.40 -9.63 3.90
N ASP A 166 -2.91 -8.91 2.90
CA ASP A 166 -3.20 -9.47 1.57
C ASP A 166 -1.98 -10.19 0.97
N ARG A 167 -0.74 -9.72 1.29
CA ARG A 167 0.50 -10.31 0.76
C ARG A 167 0.67 -11.81 1.02
N HIS A 168 0.01 -12.34 2.07
CA HIS A 168 0.06 -13.75 2.41
C HIS A 168 -0.76 -14.64 1.46
N PHE A 169 -1.57 -14.03 0.58
CA PHE A 169 -2.50 -14.73 -0.31
C PHE A 169 -2.06 -14.56 -1.78
N PRO A 170 -1.39 -15.56 -2.36
CA PRO A 170 -0.87 -15.47 -3.74
C PRO A 170 -1.95 -15.32 -4.80
N GLU A 171 -3.20 -15.68 -4.49
CA GLU A 171 -4.36 -15.58 -5.39
C GLU A 171 -4.63 -14.14 -5.82
N GLY A 172 -4.63 -13.20 -4.86
CA GLY A 172 -4.84 -11.79 -5.16
C GLY A 172 -3.68 -11.17 -5.91
N ALA A 173 -2.45 -11.54 -5.56
CA ALA A 173 -1.25 -11.13 -6.31
C ALA A 173 -1.31 -11.58 -7.77
N ARG A 174 -1.78 -12.82 -8.02
CA ARG A 174 -2.02 -13.36 -9.36
C ARG A 174 -3.15 -12.63 -10.08
N ALA A 175 -4.25 -12.33 -9.39
CA ALA A 175 -5.37 -11.60 -9.97
C ALA A 175 -4.96 -10.20 -10.44
N LEU A 176 -4.20 -9.45 -9.63
CA LEU A 176 -3.63 -8.15 -10.03
C LEU A 176 -2.76 -8.26 -11.28
N GLY A 177 -1.91 -9.28 -11.34
CA GLY A 177 -1.08 -9.52 -12.53
C GLY A 177 -1.90 -9.85 -13.78
N LEU A 178 -2.97 -10.65 -13.66
CA LEU A 178 -3.88 -10.98 -14.75
C LEU A 178 -4.68 -9.76 -15.22
N ASN A 179 -5.00 -8.84 -14.30
CA ASN A 179 -5.64 -7.57 -14.60
C ASN A 179 -4.66 -6.52 -15.15
N GLY A 180 -3.40 -6.92 -15.39
CA GLY A 180 -2.41 -6.13 -16.13
C GLY A 180 -1.56 -5.20 -15.27
N ALA A 181 -1.50 -5.38 -13.95
CA ALA A 181 -0.61 -4.60 -13.11
C ALA A 181 0.85 -4.70 -13.59
N GLU A 182 1.52 -3.56 -13.71
CA GLU A 182 2.95 -3.44 -14.00
C GLU A 182 3.72 -3.18 -12.69
N ILE A 183 3.10 -2.43 -11.77
CA ILE A 183 3.63 -2.16 -10.43
C ILE A 183 2.51 -2.45 -9.41
N VAL A 184 2.81 -3.25 -8.40
CA VAL A 184 1.90 -3.49 -7.27
C VAL A 184 2.47 -2.83 -6.02
N PHE A 185 1.68 -1.97 -5.37
CA PHE A 185 2.03 -1.33 -4.11
C PHE A 185 1.39 -2.07 -2.94
N ASN A 186 2.18 -2.37 -1.91
CA ASN A 186 1.72 -3.03 -0.70
C ASN A 186 1.92 -2.12 0.52
N PRO A 187 1.04 -1.12 0.74
CA PRO A 187 1.05 -0.35 1.99
C PRO A 187 0.73 -1.25 3.17
N SER A 188 1.55 -1.17 4.23
CA SER A 188 1.52 -2.08 5.36
C SER A 188 1.75 -1.37 6.70
N ALA A 189 1.33 -2.08 7.76
CA ALA A 189 1.66 -1.83 9.15
C ALA A 189 1.98 -3.19 9.80
N THR A 190 3.25 -3.59 9.77
CA THR A 190 3.67 -4.91 10.27
C THR A 190 4.86 -4.80 11.20
N VAL A 191 4.83 -5.58 12.30
CA VAL A 191 5.79 -5.53 13.39
C VAL A 191 6.80 -6.67 13.35
N ALA A 192 7.94 -6.46 13.99
CA ALA A 192 8.99 -7.45 14.17
C ALA A 192 8.50 -8.68 14.92
N GLY A 193 9.17 -9.80 14.70
CA GLY A 193 8.97 -11.07 15.41
C GLY A 193 7.88 -11.98 14.83
N LEU A 194 6.74 -11.45 14.41
CA LEU A 194 5.63 -12.29 13.92
C LEU A 194 5.84 -12.73 12.46
N SER A 195 6.04 -11.79 11.56
CA SER A 195 6.05 -12.05 10.12
C SER A 195 7.20 -11.33 9.38
N GLU A 196 8.19 -10.81 10.10
CA GLU A 196 9.29 -10.05 9.50
C GLU A 196 10.06 -10.87 8.45
N TYR A 197 10.26 -12.17 8.70
CA TYR A 197 10.95 -13.07 7.75
C TYR A 197 10.19 -13.25 6.44
N LEU A 198 8.85 -13.05 6.42
CA LEU A 198 8.00 -13.13 5.24
C LEU A 198 8.09 -11.86 4.38
N TRP A 199 8.53 -10.73 4.96
CA TRP A 199 8.54 -9.44 4.30
C TRP A 199 9.37 -9.43 3.00
N GLU A 200 10.58 -9.99 3.07
CA GLU A 200 11.50 -10.10 1.95
C GLU A 200 11.38 -11.45 1.21
N LEU A 201 10.43 -12.31 1.59
CA LEU A 201 10.18 -13.59 0.94
C LEU A 201 8.96 -13.55 0.02
N GLU A 202 7.80 -13.17 0.56
CA GLU A 202 6.52 -13.31 -0.16
C GLU A 202 6.38 -12.33 -1.31
N GLN A 203 6.70 -11.07 -1.11
CA GLN A 203 6.51 -10.04 -2.13
C GLN A 203 7.49 -10.15 -3.30
N PRO A 204 8.79 -10.46 -3.09
CA PRO A 204 9.68 -10.86 -4.19
C PRO A 204 9.20 -12.12 -4.92
N ALA A 205 8.63 -13.10 -4.21
CA ALA A 205 8.04 -14.29 -4.85
C ALA A 205 6.83 -13.90 -5.74
N HIS A 206 5.99 -12.97 -5.29
CA HIS A 206 4.89 -12.43 -6.12
C HIS A 206 5.42 -11.67 -7.34
N ALA A 207 6.48 -10.86 -7.19
CA ALA A 207 7.11 -10.17 -8.31
C ALA A 207 7.61 -11.16 -9.37
N VAL A 208 8.29 -12.22 -8.96
CA VAL A 208 8.78 -13.28 -9.87
C VAL A 208 7.63 -14.03 -10.52
N ALA A 209 6.67 -14.51 -9.72
CA ALA A 209 5.55 -15.32 -10.22
C ALA A 209 4.67 -14.58 -11.23
N ASN A 210 4.61 -13.24 -11.15
CA ASN A 210 3.76 -12.41 -11.99
C ASN A 210 4.54 -11.52 -12.97
N GLY A 211 5.88 -11.48 -12.87
CA GLY A 211 6.72 -10.66 -13.73
C GLY A 211 6.31 -9.18 -13.70
N TYR A 212 6.12 -8.61 -12.51
CA TYR A 212 5.83 -7.19 -12.27
C TYR A 212 6.73 -6.62 -11.17
N PHE A 213 6.74 -5.30 -11.00
CA PHE A 213 7.44 -4.65 -9.88
C PHE A 213 6.55 -4.66 -8.62
N VAL A 214 7.19 -4.68 -7.45
CA VAL A 214 6.51 -4.47 -6.16
C VAL A 214 7.16 -3.33 -5.42
N GLY A 215 6.33 -2.41 -4.89
CA GLY A 215 6.69 -1.43 -3.88
C GLY A 215 6.05 -1.82 -2.55
N ALA A 216 6.87 -2.23 -1.59
CA ALA A 216 6.44 -2.64 -0.26
C ALA A 216 6.71 -1.52 0.73
N ILE A 217 5.66 -1.00 1.37
CA ILE A 217 5.74 0.13 2.29
C ILE A 217 5.36 -0.33 3.70
N ASN A 218 6.20 -0.06 4.69
CA ASN A 218 5.91 -0.32 6.08
C ASN A 218 5.99 0.95 6.92
N ARG A 219 5.39 0.92 8.10
CA ARG A 219 5.62 1.89 9.18
C ARG A 219 6.98 1.65 9.83
N VAL A 220 7.41 2.60 10.66
CA VAL A 220 8.63 2.51 11.45
C VAL A 220 8.39 2.98 12.89
N GLY A 221 9.12 2.36 13.85
CA GLY A 221 9.13 2.76 15.24
C GLY A 221 8.08 2.08 16.12
N HIS A 222 7.89 2.61 17.32
CA HIS A 222 6.92 2.11 18.30
C HIS A 222 5.78 3.10 18.47
N GLU A 223 4.55 2.60 18.55
CA GLU A 223 3.35 3.40 18.78
C GLU A 223 2.82 3.15 20.21
N GLN A 224 3.30 3.96 21.15
CA GLN A 224 2.86 3.92 22.54
C GLN A 224 1.41 4.43 22.68
N PRO A 225 0.61 3.90 23.64
CA PRO A 225 1.00 2.98 24.71
C PRO A 225 0.91 1.49 24.35
N TRP A 226 0.66 1.14 23.11
CA TRP A 226 0.47 -0.24 22.67
C TRP A 226 1.79 -1.01 22.59
N ASP A 227 1.83 -2.16 23.24
CA ASP A 227 2.98 -3.07 23.20
C ASP A 227 2.75 -4.20 22.20
N ILE A 228 2.49 -3.81 20.94
CA ILE A 228 2.29 -4.78 19.84
C ILE A 228 3.59 -5.16 19.12
N GLY A 229 4.69 -4.48 19.43
CA GLY A 229 6.00 -4.65 18.82
C GLY A 229 6.48 -3.42 18.05
N GLU A 230 7.67 -3.53 17.48
CA GLU A 230 8.31 -2.51 16.67
C GLU A 230 7.89 -2.64 15.21
N PHE A 231 7.39 -1.57 14.60
CA PHE A 231 7.27 -1.46 13.15
C PHE A 231 8.67 -1.33 12.57
N TYR A 232 9.13 -2.34 11.84
CA TYR A 232 10.54 -2.48 11.47
C TYR A 232 10.93 -1.77 10.17
N GLY A 233 10.10 -0.90 9.63
CA GLY A 233 10.44 -0.19 8.40
C GLY A 233 10.79 -1.14 7.26
N LYS A 234 12.01 -1.02 6.72
CA LYS A 234 12.53 -1.84 5.61
C LYS A 234 11.63 -1.80 4.37
N SER A 235 11.02 -0.66 4.10
CA SER A 235 10.26 -0.45 2.86
C SER A 235 11.18 -0.61 1.66
N TYR A 236 10.69 -1.23 0.57
CA TYR A 236 11.56 -1.50 -0.58
C TYR A 236 10.82 -1.58 -1.91
N PHE A 237 11.57 -1.42 -2.99
CA PHE A 237 11.16 -1.85 -4.32
C PHE A 237 11.88 -3.14 -4.71
N CYS A 238 11.13 -4.08 -5.33
CA CYS A 238 11.74 -5.21 -6.01
C CYS A 238 11.30 -5.29 -7.48
N ASN A 239 12.23 -5.79 -8.31
CA ASN A 239 12.01 -5.93 -9.74
C ASN A 239 11.31 -7.26 -10.12
N PRO A 240 10.91 -7.46 -11.38
CA PRO A 240 10.24 -8.69 -11.84
C PRO A 240 11.06 -9.98 -11.70
N ARG A 241 12.33 -9.89 -11.30
CA ARG A 241 13.17 -11.05 -10.97
C ARG A 241 13.30 -11.29 -9.47
N GLY A 242 12.52 -10.56 -8.64
CA GLY A 242 12.54 -10.67 -7.18
C GLY A 242 13.74 -10.00 -6.51
N LYS A 243 14.56 -9.24 -7.26
CA LYS A 243 15.69 -8.52 -6.67
C LYS A 243 15.20 -7.22 -6.02
N ILE A 244 15.53 -7.01 -4.76
CA ILE A 244 15.37 -5.72 -4.08
C ILE A 244 16.35 -4.73 -4.71
N ILE A 245 15.85 -3.61 -5.22
CA ILE A 245 16.62 -2.60 -5.97
C ILE A 245 16.82 -1.30 -5.21
N ALA A 246 15.97 -1.04 -4.21
CA ALA A 246 16.09 0.08 -3.27
C ALA A 246 15.39 -0.33 -1.97
N GLN A 247 15.96 0.02 -0.81
CA GLN A 247 15.42 -0.34 0.49
C GLN A 247 15.74 0.74 1.53
N ALA A 248 14.74 1.05 2.38
CA ALA A 248 14.88 1.92 3.54
C ALA A 248 15.60 1.22 4.70
N SER A 249 16.07 2.02 5.65
CA SER A 249 16.54 1.53 6.95
C SER A 249 15.40 0.89 7.77
N ARG A 250 15.79 0.31 8.91
CA ARG A 250 14.85 -0.31 9.84
C ARG A 250 14.12 0.70 10.74
N ASP A 251 14.70 1.84 11.01
CA ASP A 251 14.42 2.65 12.20
C ASP A 251 14.18 4.14 11.93
N SER A 252 14.19 4.55 10.65
CA SER A 252 14.07 5.97 10.30
C SER A 252 12.88 6.26 9.40
N ASP A 253 12.32 7.45 9.53
CA ASP A 253 11.40 8.02 8.55
C ASP A 253 12.17 8.30 7.26
N GLU A 254 11.76 7.68 6.14
CA GLU A 254 12.51 7.75 4.88
C GLU A 254 11.59 7.80 3.65
N LEU A 255 12.07 8.50 2.63
CA LEU A 255 11.55 8.39 1.27
C LEU A 255 12.44 7.44 0.47
N VAL A 256 11.94 6.26 0.12
CA VAL A 256 12.62 5.33 -0.79
C VAL A 256 12.28 5.69 -2.22
N VAL A 257 13.28 5.95 -3.05
CA VAL A 257 13.08 6.28 -4.47
C VAL A 257 13.77 5.24 -5.34
N ALA A 258 13.09 4.79 -6.40
CA ALA A 258 13.66 3.91 -7.41
C ALA A 258 13.19 4.29 -8.82
N ASP A 259 14.09 4.13 -9.78
CA ASP A 259 13.78 4.17 -11.21
C ASP A 259 13.42 2.76 -11.69
N LEU A 260 12.17 2.56 -12.11
CA LEU A 260 11.64 1.28 -12.55
C LEU A 260 11.62 1.23 -14.07
N ASP A 261 12.45 0.36 -14.66
CA ASP A 261 12.45 0.09 -16.09
C ASP A 261 11.34 -0.92 -16.43
N LEU A 262 10.19 -0.43 -16.85
CA LEU A 262 9.03 -1.28 -17.14
C LEU A 262 9.22 -2.22 -18.35
N ASP A 263 10.24 -2.02 -19.17
CA ASP A 263 10.56 -2.93 -20.27
C ASP A 263 11.06 -4.28 -19.74
N GLN A 264 11.63 -4.33 -18.52
CA GLN A 264 12.00 -5.58 -17.85
C GLN A 264 10.81 -6.54 -17.68
N ILE A 265 9.59 -6.03 -17.56
CA ILE A 265 8.38 -6.86 -17.48
C ILE A 265 8.24 -7.70 -18.75
N ARG A 266 8.40 -7.08 -19.91
CA ARG A 266 8.35 -7.77 -21.22
C ARG A 266 9.49 -8.78 -21.35
N GLU A 267 10.71 -8.40 -20.98
CA GLU A 267 11.88 -9.27 -21.05
C GLU A 267 11.67 -10.53 -20.20
N VAL A 268 11.26 -10.36 -18.92
CA VAL A 268 11.04 -11.47 -18.00
C VAL A 268 9.90 -12.38 -18.48
N ARG A 269 8.78 -11.80 -18.93
CA ARG A 269 7.61 -12.57 -19.42
C ARG A 269 7.87 -13.28 -20.74
N ASN A 270 8.81 -12.80 -21.55
CA ASN A 270 9.24 -13.50 -22.76
C ASN A 270 10.13 -14.71 -22.47
N VAL A 271 10.90 -14.65 -21.36
CA VAL A 271 11.72 -15.79 -20.90
C VAL A 271 10.86 -16.81 -20.15
N TRP A 272 10.09 -16.32 -19.19
CA TRP A 272 9.24 -17.12 -18.33
C TRP A 272 7.77 -16.86 -18.66
N GLN A 273 7.19 -17.65 -19.54
CA GLN A 273 5.84 -17.45 -20.05
C GLN A 273 4.76 -17.97 -19.08
N PHE A 274 4.87 -17.64 -17.80
CA PHE A 274 4.00 -18.14 -16.74
C PHE A 274 2.52 -17.88 -16.98
N TYR A 275 2.14 -16.76 -17.61
CA TYR A 275 0.74 -16.46 -17.94
C TYR A 275 0.18 -17.34 -19.05
N ARG A 276 0.97 -17.67 -20.07
CA ARG A 276 0.60 -18.58 -21.16
C ARG A 276 0.43 -20.02 -20.65
N ASP A 277 1.32 -20.43 -19.75
CA ASP A 277 1.45 -21.82 -19.31
C ASP A 277 0.54 -22.13 -18.11
N ARG A 278 -0.30 -21.17 -17.67
CA ARG A 278 -1.34 -21.41 -16.66
C ARG A 278 -2.34 -22.46 -17.14
N ARG A 279 -2.85 -23.24 -16.18
CA ARG A 279 -3.84 -24.29 -16.38
C ARG A 279 -5.10 -24.01 -15.54
N PRO A 280 -5.88 -22.92 -15.85
CA PRO A 280 -7.03 -22.50 -15.03
C PRO A 280 -8.04 -23.63 -14.79
N GLU A 281 -8.18 -24.53 -15.75
CA GLU A 281 -9.07 -25.71 -15.66
C GLU A 281 -8.68 -26.72 -14.57
N THR A 282 -7.52 -26.56 -13.96
CA THR A 282 -7.04 -27.40 -12.84
C THR A 282 -7.12 -26.72 -11.48
N TYR A 283 -7.60 -25.46 -11.44
CA TYR A 283 -7.56 -24.62 -10.24
C TYR A 283 -8.91 -24.54 -9.51
N ASP A 284 -9.85 -25.41 -9.80
CA ASP A 284 -11.19 -25.43 -9.19
C ASP A 284 -11.15 -25.38 -7.65
N ALA A 285 -10.17 -26.05 -7.05
CA ALA A 285 -10.01 -26.09 -5.58
C ALA A 285 -9.74 -24.71 -4.96
N LEU A 286 -9.23 -23.72 -5.74
CA LEU A 286 -8.96 -22.38 -5.24
C LEU A 286 -10.22 -21.52 -5.08
N VAL A 287 -11.36 -21.95 -5.63
CA VAL A 287 -12.63 -21.21 -5.63
C VAL A 287 -13.80 -22.00 -5.02
N LYS A 288 -13.52 -23.18 -4.47
CA LYS A 288 -14.49 -24.02 -3.73
C LYS A 288 -14.28 -23.81 -2.24
N GLU A 289 -15.39 -23.61 -1.49
CA GLU A 289 -15.40 -23.61 -0.02
C GLU A 289 -15.32 -25.04 0.55
#